data_b48d1b75762a9dd276460670d56dfa65
#
_entry.id   b48d1b75762a9dd276460670d56dfa65
#
_cell.length_a   1.000
_cell.length_b   1.000
_cell.length_c   1.000
_cell.angle_alpha   90.00
_cell.angle_beta   90.00
_cell.angle_gamma   90.00
#
_symmetry.space_group_name_H-M   'P 1'
#
loop_
_entity.id
_entity.type
_entity.pdbx_description
1 polymer ?
#
loop_
_entity_poly.entity_id
_entity_poly.type
_entity_poly.pdbx_seq_one_letter_code
_entity_poly.pdbx_strand_id
1 'polypeptide(L)'
;MAQPDTPIGPTGSGSLPVMETFHSLQGEGLHSGRSAFFIRLAGCAVGCRWCDTKSSWPEAAHPRVAVRELAARVSQAADEGAAFVVITGGEPLHHDLSQLTRALRAVTKTASAASLPLHLETSGVDRLSGTFDWITLSPKRHRPPTPDLLAACHELKVVVHEPDDLVFAQAMAAASGAHGSASAHGSASGQRDVALLLQPGHASQQGQRLAIEFVQTHPAWRLSLQTHKLLGLR
;
A
#
# COMPACT_ATOMS: atom_id res chain seq x y z
N MET A 1 -3.79 -7.57 -49.84
CA MET A 1 -2.66 -8.24 -49.16
C MET A 1 -2.77 -7.89 -47.69
N ALA A 2 -3.23 -8.83 -46.88
CA ALA A 2 -3.31 -8.69 -45.43
C ALA A 2 -1.90 -8.97 -44.86
N GLN A 3 -1.42 -8.07 -43.96
CA GLN A 3 -0.19 -8.31 -43.22
C GLN A 3 -0.43 -9.40 -42.17
N PRO A 4 0.52 -10.32 -41.95
CA PRO A 4 0.38 -11.37 -40.98
C PRO A 4 0.47 -10.77 -39.55
N ASP A 5 -0.45 -11.16 -38.68
CA ASP A 5 -0.43 -10.89 -37.24
C ASP A 5 0.89 -11.37 -36.64
N THR A 6 1.65 -10.41 -36.10
CA THR A 6 2.85 -10.71 -35.31
C THR A 6 2.39 -11.36 -33.99
N PRO A 7 2.88 -12.55 -33.62
CA PRO A 7 2.51 -13.16 -32.35
C PRO A 7 3.01 -12.28 -31.21
N ILE A 8 2.08 -11.93 -30.31
CA ILE A 8 2.37 -11.26 -29.06
C ILE A 8 3.30 -12.19 -28.25
N GLY A 9 4.57 -11.84 -28.19
CA GLY A 9 5.57 -12.58 -27.42
C GLY A 9 5.23 -12.57 -25.93
N PRO A 10 5.79 -13.49 -25.11
CA PRO A 10 5.40 -13.68 -23.73
C PRO A 10 5.57 -12.40 -22.91
N THR A 11 4.44 -11.91 -22.40
CA THR A 11 4.32 -10.75 -21.52
C THR A 11 5.06 -10.99 -20.21
N GLY A 12 6.31 -10.53 -20.05
CA GLY A 12 7.03 -10.74 -18.80
C GLY A 12 8.52 -10.40 -18.78
N SER A 13 9.00 -9.48 -19.63
CA SER A 13 10.43 -9.14 -19.72
C SER A 13 10.92 -8.10 -18.72
N GLY A 14 10.03 -7.47 -17.91
CA GLY A 14 10.40 -6.47 -16.93
C GLY A 14 10.97 -7.05 -15.64
N SER A 15 11.78 -6.26 -14.95
CA SER A 15 12.27 -6.56 -13.59
C SER A 15 12.15 -5.34 -12.71
N LEU A 16 11.95 -5.56 -11.41
CA LEU A 16 11.84 -4.51 -10.38
C LEU A 16 12.90 -4.72 -9.30
N PRO A 17 13.42 -3.66 -8.68
CA PRO A 17 14.32 -3.78 -7.55
C PRO A 17 13.49 -4.24 -6.33
N VAL A 18 13.85 -5.38 -5.76
CA VAL A 18 13.11 -6.00 -4.66
C VAL A 18 14.00 -6.12 -3.45
N MET A 19 13.61 -5.48 -2.36
CA MET A 19 14.28 -5.64 -1.08
C MET A 19 14.01 -7.02 -0.50
N GLU A 20 12.73 -7.42 -0.47
CA GLU A 20 12.31 -8.72 0.09
C GLU A 20 10.91 -9.11 -0.39
N THR A 21 10.59 -10.40 -0.29
CA THR A 21 9.23 -10.92 -0.35
C THR A 21 9.01 -11.88 0.81
N PHE A 22 7.84 -11.85 1.43
CA PHE A 22 7.52 -12.72 2.56
C PHE A 22 6.01 -12.90 2.75
N HIS A 23 5.61 -14.02 3.33
CA HIS A 23 4.25 -14.30 3.75
C HIS A 23 4.14 -14.03 5.25
N SER A 24 3.19 -13.19 5.66
CA SER A 24 3.00 -12.79 7.06
C SER A 24 1.57 -12.30 7.28
N LEU A 25 1.33 -11.61 8.40
CA LEU A 25 0.08 -10.89 8.64
C LEU A 25 0.25 -9.41 8.28
N GLN A 26 -0.78 -8.82 7.68
CA GLN A 26 -0.85 -7.36 7.58
C GLN A 26 -0.89 -6.78 9.00
N GLY A 27 0.08 -5.93 9.31
CA GLY A 27 0.23 -5.38 10.67
C GLY A 27 -0.38 -4.00 10.86
N GLU A 28 -0.94 -3.39 9.81
CA GLU A 28 -1.40 -2.00 9.83
C GLU A 28 -2.75 -1.84 9.10
N GLY A 29 -3.43 -0.73 9.36
CA GLY A 29 -4.63 -0.33 8.63
C GLY A 29 -5.85 -1.21 8.89
N LEU A 30 -6.84 -1.10 8.00
CA LEU A 30 -8.11 -1.85 8.11
C LEU A 30 -7.96 -3.36 7.94
N HIS A 31 -6.92 -3.78 7.23
CA HIS A 31 -6.67 -5.21 6.97
C HIS A 31 -5.73 -5.86 7.99
N SER A 32 -5.43 -5.18 9.10
CA SER A 32 -4.58 -5.72 10.17
C SER A 32 -5.06 -7.08 10.66
N GLY A 33 -4.13 -8.02 10.89
CA GLY A 33 -4.38 -9.37 11.34
C GLY A 33 -4.71 -10.37 10.23
N ARG A 34 -4.84 -9.95 8.97
CA ARG A 34 -5.13 -10.85 7.84
C ARG A 34 -3.84 -11.38 7.21
N SER A 35 -3.89 -12.63 6.74
CA SER A 35 -2.80 -13.28 6.01
C SER A 35 -2.51 -12.53 4.69
N ALA A 36 -1.25 -12.15 4.45
CA ALA A 36 -0.86 -11.38 3.29
C ALA A 36 0.53 -11.77 2.78
N PHE A 37 0.71 -11.73 1.47
CA PHE A 37 2.02 -11.86 0.84
C PHE A 37 2.55 -10.48 0.47
N PHE A 38 3.72 -10.14 0.96
CA PHE A 38 4.35 -8.84 0.77
C PHE A 38 5.40 -8.89 -0.34
N ILE A 39 5.34 -7.90 -1.23
CA ILE A 39 6.41 -7.56 -2.19
C ILE A 39 6.91 -6.18 -1.79
N ARG A 40 8.08 -6.13 -1.13
CA ARG A 40 8.72 -4.87 -0.74
C ARG A 40 9.74 -4.47 -1.80
N LEU A 41 9.41 -3.43 -2.55
CA LEU A 41 10.29 -2.85 -3.55
C LEU A 41 11.37 -1.97 -2.88
N ALA A 42 12.49 -1.82 -3.56
CA ALA A 42 13.53 -0.88 -3.21
C ALA A 42 13.45 0.39 -4.07
N GLY A 43 14.09 1.46 -3.61
CA GLY A 43 14.07 2.78 -4.20
C GLY A 43 13.09 3.71 -3.48
N CYS A 44 13.59 4.75 -2.81
CA CYS A 44 12.78 5.78 -2.18
C CYS A 44 13.51 7.12 -2.13
N ALA A 45 12.92 8.14 -2.74
CA ALA A 45 13.40 9.52 -2.68
C ALA A 45 12.49 10.43 -1.83
N VAL A 46 11.51 9.86 -1.10
CA VAL A 46 10.58 10.64 -0.26
C VAL A 46 11.30 11.32 0.89
N GLY A 47 12.29 10.65 1.51
CA GLY A 47 13.20 11.26 2.48
C GLY A 47 12.61 11.45 3.89
N CYS A 48 11.73 10.58 4.35
CA CYS A 48 11.13 10.66 5.69
C CYS A 48 12.17 10.45 6.78
N ARG A 49 12.38 11.45 7.67
CA ARG A 49 13.37 11.37 8.76
C ARG A 49 13.12 10.18 9.71
N TRP A 50 11.85 9.86 9.94
CA TRP A 50 11.36 8.80 10.84
C TRP A 50 11.13 7.45 10.16
N CYS A 51 11.57 7.29 8.91
CA CYS A 51 11.40 6.02 8.19
C CYS A 51 12.06 4.87 8.96
N ASP A 52 11.32 3.80 9.18
CA ASP A 52 11.78 2.60 9.87
C ASP A 52 12.36 1.55 8.91
N THR A 53 12.29 1.81 7.59
CA THR A 53 12.78 0.91 6.54
C THR A 53 13.76 1.63 5.61
N LYS A 54 14.72 2.41 6.17
CA LYS A 54 15.70 3.16 5.39
C LYS A 54 16.59 2.28 4.51
N SER A 55 16.73 1.01 4.86
CA SER A 55 17.43 0.01 4.03
C SER A 55 16.80 -0.18 2.64
N SER A 56 15.52 0.15 2.46
CA SER A 56 14.85 0.11 1.16
C SER A 56 15.15 1.31 0.25
N TRP A 57 15.80 2.38 0.76
CA TRP A 57 16.02 3.60 -0.02
C TRP A 57 16.98 3.42 -1.20
N PRO A 58 18.18 2.80 -1.04
CA PRO A 58 19.10 2.65 -2.15
C PRO A 58 18.65 1.53 -3.10
N GLU A 59 18.10 1.89 -4.26
CA GLU A 59 17.65 0.92 -5.26
C GLU A 59 18.79 -0.05 -5.67
N ALA A 60 19.99 0.50 -5.90
CA ALA A 60 21.15 -0.25 -6.37
C ALA A 60 21.68 -1.28 -5.35
N ALA A 61 21.28 -1.20 -4.08
CA ALA A 61 21.69 -2.16 -3.06
C ALA A 61 20.85 -3.46 -3.08
N HIS A 62 19.81 -3.52 -3.92
CA HIS A 62 18.88 -4.63 -3.93
C HIS A 62 18.82 -5.31 -5.30
N PRO A 63 18.57 -6.64 -5.34
CA PRO A 63 18.50 -7.38 -6.59
C PRO A 63 17.30 -6.95 -7.44
N ARG A 64 17.47 -6.97 -8.74
CA ARG A 64 16.34 -6.86 -9.67
C ARG A 64 15.74 -8.23 -9.91
N VAL A 65 14.47 -8.38 -9.53
CA VAL A 65 13.72 -9.63 -9.68
C VAL A 65 12.78 -9.53 -10.88
N ALA A 66 12.79 -10.56 -11.73
CA ALA A 66 11.91 -10.59 -12.89
C ALA A 66 10.43 -10.64 -12.48
N VAL A 67 9.55 -9.92 -13.18
CA VAL A 67 8.11 -9.88 -12.89
C VAL A 67 7.50 -11.29 -12.91
N ARG A 68 7.94 -12.18 -13.82
CA ARG A 68 7.49 -13.59 -13.86
C ARG A 68 7.84 -14.37 -12.59
N GLU A 69 8.98 -14.06 -11.98
CA GLU A 69 9.40 -14.72 -10.73
C GLU A 69 8.55 -14.24 -9.55
N LEU A 70 8.27 -12.92 -9.47
CA LEU A 70 7.35 -12.37 -8.48
C LEU A 70 5.96 -12.99 -8.61
N ALA A 71 5.48 -13.18 -9.83
CA ALA A 71 4.20 -13.85 -10.11
C ALA A 71 4.20 -15.31 -9.64
N ALA A 72 5.28 -16.05 -9.84
CA ALA A 72 5.39 -17.43 -9.35
C ALA A 72 5.39 -17.50 -7.82
N ARG A 73 6.08 -16.57 -7.13
CA ARG A 73 6.07 -16.48 -5.67
C ARG A 73 4.68 -16.15 -5.12
N VAL A 74 3.93 -15.27 -5.80
CA VAL A 74 2.54 -14.96 -5.43
C VAL A 74 1.62 -16.16 -5.63
N SER A 75 1.78 -16.93 -6.71
CA SER A 75 1.03 -18.17 -6.92
C SER A 75 1.26 -19.16 -5.79
N GLN A 76 2.52 -19.38 -5.40
CA GLN A 76 2.86 -20.23 -4.26
C GLN A 76 2.23 -19.73 -2.96
N ALA A 77 2.33 -18.42 -2.67
CA ALA A 77 1.75 -17.85 -1.46
C ALA A 77 0.22 -17.98 -1.43
N ALA A 78 -0.46 -17.95 -2.58
CA ALA A 78 -1.88 -18.21 -2.69
C ALA A 78 -2.22 -19.64 -2.26
N ASP A 79 -1.44 -20.63 -2.71
CA ASP A 79 -1.58 -22.03 -2.32
C ASP A 79 -1.29 -22.24 -0.83
N GLU A 80 -0.44 -21.40 -0.24
CA GLU A 80 -0.10 -21.39 1.19
C GLU A 80 -1.08 -20.59 2.06
N GLY A 81 -2.13 -20.01 1.48
CA GLY A 81 -3.22 -19.34 2.22
C GLY A 81 -3.08 -17.82 2.38
N ALA A 82 -2.28 -17.16 1.56
CA ALA A 82 -2.31 -15.70 1.48
C ALA A 82 -3.69 -15.22 1.00
N ALA A 83 -4.29 -14.27 1.72
CA ALA A 83 -5.61 -13.74 1.39
C ALA A 83 -5.54 -12.57 0.38
N PHE A 84 -4.40 -11.91 0.26
CA PHE A 84 -4.13 -10.82 -0.67
C PHE A 84 -2.63 -10.55 -0.78
N VAL A 85 -2.24 -9.77 -1.80
CA VAL A 85 -0.86 -9.32 -2.02
C VAL A 85 -0.74 -7.86 -1.62
N VAL A 86 0.32 -7.50 -0.90
CA VAL A 86 0.67 -6.11 -0.56
C VAL A 86 1.91 -5.70 -1.34
N ILE A 87 1.77 -4.74 -2.23
CA ILE A 87 2.89 -4.10 -2.91
C ILE A 87 3.24 -2.85 -2.13
N THR A 88 4.41 -2.87 -1.51
CA THR A 88 4.94 -1.84 -0.60
C THR A 88 6.42 -1.62 -0.88
N GLY A 89 7.14 -0.97 0.01
CA GLY A 89 8.59 -0.90 -0.11
C GLY A 89 9.22 0.38 0.39
N GLY A 90 10.13 0.95 -0.42
CA GLY A 90 10.54 2.33 -0.33
C GLY A 90 9.38 3.23 -0.74
N GLU A 91 9.32 3.61 -2.02
CA GLU A 91 8.10 4.17 -2.63
C GLU A 91 7.79 3.35 -3.89
N PRO A 92 6.76 2.50 -3.86
CA PRO A 92 6.48 1.61 -4.99
C PRO A 92 6.20 2.34 -6.30
N LEU A 93 5.55 3.51 -6.24
CA LEU A 93 5.18 4.28 -7.43
C LEU A 93 6.35 5.05 -8.07
N HIS A 94 7.57 4.99 -7.49
CA HIS A 94 8.78 5.38 -8.23
C HIS A 94 9.03 4.46 -9.43
N HIS A 95 8.34 3.31 -9.48
CA HIS A 95 8.41 2.32 -10.56
C HIS A 95 7.06 2.23 -11.29
N ASP A 96 7.10 1.87 -12.59
CA ASP A 96 5.89 1.50 -13.32
C ASP A 96 5.45 0.09 -12.90
N LEU A 97 4.32 0.00 -12.20
CA LEU A 97 3.75 -1.24 -11.68
C LEU A 97 2.75 -1.90 -12.65
N SER A 98 2.52 -1.33 -13.82
CA SER A 98 1.51 -1.81 -14.78
C SER A 98 1.78 -3.24 -15.23
N GLN A 99 3.04 -3.58 -15.47
CA GLN A 99 3.42 -4.92 -15.88
C GLN A 99 3.33 -5.92 -14.72
N LEU A 100 3.75 -5.51 -13.52
CA LEU A 100 3.64 -6.34 -12.32
C LEU A 100 2.18 -6.71 -12.03
N THR A 101 1.31 -5.71 -11.89
CA THR A 101 -0.10 -5.95 -11.53
C THR A 101 -0.81 -6.83 -12.57
N ARG A 102 -0.51 -6.65 -13.87
CA ARG A 102 -1.04 -7.50 -14.94
C ARG A 102 -0.58 -8.95 -14.79
N ALA A 103 0.70 -9.17 -14.52
CA ALA A 103 1.26 -10.52 -14.36
C ALA A 103 0.69 -11.22 -13.11
N LEU A 104 0.57 -10.51 -11.98
CA LEU A 104 -0.01 -11.06 -10.75
C LEU A 104 -1.47 -11.48 -10.95
N ARG A 105 -2.27 -10.66 -11.63
CA ARG A 105 -3.66 -11.01 -11.94
C ARG A 105 -3.79 -12.21 -12.89
N ALA A 106 -2.83 -12.43 -13.76
CA ALA A 106 -2.86 -13.56 -14.70
C ALA A 106 -2.64 -14.89 -13.99
N VAL A 107 -1.70 -14.98 -13.04
CA VAL A 107 -1.37 -16.23 -12.35
C VAL A 107 -2.39 -16.60 -11.27
N THR A 108 -2.96 -15.64 -10.58
CA THR A 108 -3.95 -15.91 -9.53
C THR A 108 -5.29 -16.40 -10.07
N LYS A 109 -5.57 -16.22 -11.36
CA LYS A 109 -6.77 -16.77 -12.02
C LYS A 109 -6.68 -18.27 -12.32
N THR A 110 -5.49 -18.83 -12.32
CA THR A 110 -5.26 -20.23 -12.73
C THR A 110 -5.18 -21.20 -11.55
N ALA A 111 -4.81 -20.71 -10.36
CA ALA A 111 -4.54 -21.57 -9.19
C ALA A 111 -5.77 -21.77 -8.28
N SER A 112 -6.71 -20.83 -8.24
CA SER A 112 -7.95 -20.90 -7.44
C SER A 112 -9.05 -20.12 -8.14
N ALA A 113 -10.30 -20.40 -7.81
CA ALA A 113 -11.48 -19.78 -8.43
C ALA A 113 -11.58 -18.25 -8.26
N ALA A 114 -10.75 -17.64 -7.41
CA ALA A 114 -10.69 -16.18 -7.17
C ALA A 114 -9.27 -15.65 -7.26
N SER A 115 -9.05 -14.57 -8.03
CA SER A 115 -7.77 -13.85 -8.06
C SER A 115 -7.52 -13.17 -6.71
N LEU A 116 -6.28 -13.28 -6.18
CA LEU A 116 -5.90 -12.55 -4.97
C LEU A 116 -6.04 -11.04 -5.17
N PRO A 117 -6.68 -10.31 -4.25
CA PRO A 117 -6.69 -8.86 -4.27
C PRO A 117 -5.28 -8.27 -4.21
N LEU A 118 -5.03 -7.23 -4.99
CA LEU A 118 -3.77 -6.49 -5.01
C LEU A 118 -3.92 -5.19 -4.22
N HIS A 119 -3.17 -5.05 -3.14
CA HIS A 119 -3.12 -3.85 -2.30
C HIS A 119 -1.84 -3.07 -2.58
N LEU A 120 -1.94 -1.76 -2.58
CA LEU A 120 -0.82 -0.82 -2.69
C LEU A 120 -0.68 -0.04 -1.38
N GLU A 121 0.53 0.06 -0.86
CA GLU A 121 0.90 1.01 0.18
C GLU A 121 1.86 2.04 -0.41
N THR A 122 1.49 3.31 -0.42
CA THR A 122 2.26 4.38 -1.05
C THR A 122 2.16 5.70 -0.27
N SER A 123 3.17 6.55 -0.39
CA SER A 123 3.08 7.95 0.04
C SER A 123 2.29 8.83 -0.95
N GLY A 124 2.10 8.36 -2.17
CA GLY A 124 1.32 9.03 -3.21
C GLY A 124 2.05 10.19 -3.90
N VAL A 125 3.36 10.30 -3.78
CA VAL A 125 4.14 11.41 -4.38
C VAL A 125 4.26 11.33 -5.90
N ASP A 126 4.04 10.15 -6.48
CA ASP A 126 4.08 9.90 -7.91
C ASP A 126 2.71 9.51 -8.46
N ARG A 127 2.60 9.49 -9.78
CA ARG A 127 1.38 9.07 -10.46
C ARG A 127 1.09 7.60 -10.22
N LEU A 128 -0.19 7.25 -10.10
CA LEU A 128 -0.63 5.87 -10.03
C LEU A 128 -0.28 5.12 -11.32
N SER A 129 0.41 4.00 -11.17
CA SER A 129 0.67 3.03 -12.24
C SER A 129 0.25 1.63 -11.80
N GLY A 130 -0.30 0.84 -12.71
CA GLY A 130 -0.92 -0.45 -12.39
C GLY A 130 -2.36 -0.34 -11.89
N THR A 131 -2.95 -1.49 -11.52
CA THR A 131 -4.34 -1.60 -11.05
C THR A 131 -4.40 -2.34 -9.72
N PHE A 132 -5.11 -1.76 -8.75
CA PHE A 132 -5.19 -2.26 -7.38
C PHE A 132 -6.65 -2.37 -6.94
N ASP A 133 -6.91 -3.32 -6.05
CA ASP A 133 -8.21 -3.50 -5.41
C ASP A 133 -8.32 -2.68 -4.13
N TRP A 134 -7.17 -2.33 -3.54
CA TRP A 134 -7.06 -1.50 -2.35
C TRP A 134 -5.83 -0.60 -2.43
N ILE A 135 -5.98 0.67 -2.10
CA ILE A 135 -4.88 1.65 -2.01
C ILE A 135 -4.89 2.25 -0.62
N THR A 136 -3.86 1.95 0.16
CA THR A 136 -3.52 2.63 1.41
C THR A 136 -2.59 3.78 1.08
N LEU A 137 -3.10 5.01 1.21
CA LEU A 137 -2.34 6.23 1.04
C LEU A 137 -1.79 6.70 2.39
N SER A 138 -0.47 6.75 2.51
CA SER A 138 0.23 7.27 3.69
C SER A 138 0.96 8.57 3.37
N PRO A 139 0.25 9.71 3.27
CA PRO A 139 0.80 10.97 2.82
C PRO A 139 1.85 11.53 3.78
N LYS A 140 2.78 12.32 3.26
CA LYS A 140 3.86 12.93 4.04
C LYS A 140 3.77 14.46 3.96
N ARG A 141 3.79 15.13 5.11
CA ARG A 141 3.65 16.60 5.17
C ARG A 141 4.73 17.34 4.36
N HIS A 142 5.96 16.87 4.41
CA HIS A 142 7.09 17.46 3.68
C HIS A 142 7.08 17.16 2.17
N ARG A 143 6.27 16.19 1.73
CA ARG A 143 6.11 15.80 0.32
C ARG A 143 4.68 15.27 0.10
N PRO A 144 3.69 16.16 -0.04
CA PRO A 144 2.29 15.79 -0.16
C PRO A 144 2.01 14.90 -1.38
N PRO A 145 0.93 14.10 -1.33
CA PRO A 145 0.54 13.22 -2.42
C PRO A 145 -0.07 14.00 -3.59
N THR A 146 -0.13 13.34 -4.74
CA THR A 146 -0.85 13.88 -5.91
C THR A 146 -2.37 13.87 -5.66
N PRO A 147 -3.13 14.82 -6.27
CA PRO A 147 -4.59 14.83 -6.15
C PRO A 147 -5.24 13.52 -6.63
N ASP A 148 -4.68 12.89 -7.67
CA ASP A 148 -5.19 11.64 -8.23
C ASP A 148 -5.13 10.50 -7.22
N LEU A 149 -4.05 10.42 -6.42
CA LEU A 149 -3.91 9.40 -5.36
C LEU A 149 -4.85 9.67 -4.18
N LEU A 150 -5.08 10.94 -3.83
CA LEU A 150 -6.09 11.31 -2.84
C LEU A 150 -7.49 10.87 -3.29
N ALA A 151 -7.83 11.12 -4.55
CA ALA A 151 -9.11 10.72 -5.11
C ALA A 151 -9.26 9.19 -5.29
N ALA A 152 -8.15 8.45 -5.43
CA ALA A 152 -8.16 7.01 -5.70
C ALA A 152 -8.02 6.15 -4.44
N CYS A 153 -7.58 6.68 -3.30
CA CYS A 153 -7.31 5.89 -2.11
C CYS A 153 -8.59 5.32 -1.48
N HIS A 154 -8.45 4.15 -0.86
CA HIS A 154 -9.49 3.48 -0.09
C HIS A 154 -9.27 3.66 1.41
N GLU A 155 -8.03 3.91 1.78
CA GLU A 155 -7.57 4.12 3.14
C GLU A 155 -6.57 5.27 3.17
N LEU A 156 -6.81 6.26 4.01
CA LEU A 156 -5.91 7.36 4.29
C LEU A 156 -5.31 7.14 5.69
N LYS A 157 -4.02 6.82 5.76
CA LYS A 157 -3.31 6.49 6.99
C LYS A 157 -2.21 7.50 7.26
N VAL A 158 -2.41 8.42 8.20
CA VAL A 158 -1.45 9.48 8.52
C VAL A 158 -0.64 9.12 9.75
N VAL A 159 0.69 9.21 9.62
CA VAL A 159 1.61 8.98 10.74
C VAL A 159 1.69 10.26 11.58
N VAL A 160 1.52 10.12 12.91
CA VAL A 160 1.45 11.23 13.86
C VAL A 160 2.66 11.22 14.78
N HIS A 161 3.40 12.33 14.81
CA HIS A 161 4.49 12.62 15.74
C HIS A 161 4.21 13.86 16.57
N GLU A 162 3.58 14.88 15.97
CA GLU A 162 3.38 16.22 16.52
C GLU A 162 1.99 16.78 16.15
N PRO A 163 1.50 17.84 16.80
CA PRO A 163 0.15 18.38 16.56
C PRO A 163 -0.13 18.78 15.11
N ASP A 164 0.87 19.30 14.39
CA ASP A 164 0.74 19.69 12.98
C ASP A 164 0.40 18.50 12.07
N ASP A 165 0.74 17.28 12.47
CA ASP A 165 0.38 16.07 11.70
C ASP A 165 -1.13 15.81 11.75
N LEU A 166 -1.82 16.22 12.81
CA LEU A 166 -3.28 16.13 12.91
C LEU A 166 -3.97 17.16 11.99
N VAL A 167 -3.44 18.39 11.94
CA VAL A 167 -3.92 19.42 11.01
C VAL A 167 -3.73 18.94 9.56
N PHE A 168 -2.57 18.38 9.26
CA PHE A 168 -2.30 17.80 7.95
C PHE A 168 -3.24 16.62 7.64
N ALA A 169 -3.51 15.74 8.59
CA ALA A 169 -4.42 14.61 8.42
C ALA A 169 -5.84 15.09 8.04
N GLN A 170 -6.35 16.10 8.72
CA GLN A 170 -7.66 16.69 8.42
C GLN A 170 -7.69 17.32 7.02
N ALA A 171 -6.63 18.04 6.64
CA ALA A 171 -6.52 18.62 5.31
C ALA A 171 -6.50 17.54 4.21
N MET A 172 -5.78 16.43 4.40
CA MET A 172 -5.75 15.32 3.46
C MET A 172 -7.10 14.58 3.38
N ALA A 173 -7.78 14.40 4.50
CA ALA A 173 -9.13 13.82 4.53
C ALA A 173 -10.13 14.70 3.75
N ALA A 174 -10.11 16.00 3.96
CA ALA A 174 -10.96 16.93 3.20
C ALA A 174 -10.65 16.88 1.70
N ALA A 175 -9.37 16.84 1.32
CA ALA A 175 -8.93 16.78 -0.08
C ALA A 175 -9.25 15.45 -0.77
N SER A 176 -9.34 14.34 -0.02
CA SER A 176 -9.74 13.03 -0.58
C SER A 176 -11.25 12.90 -0.81
N GLY A 177 -12.04 13.89 -0.39
CA GLY A 177 -13.51 13.81 -0.43
C GLY A 177 -14.09 12.85 0.60
N ALA A 178 -13.32 12.45 1.61
CA ALA A 178 -13.75 11.56 2.67
C ALA A 178 -14.79 12.26 3.57
N HIS A 179 -15.97 11.68 3.66
CA HIS A 179 -17.05 12.17 4.54
C HIS A 179 -17.18 11.32 5.81
N GLY A 180 -16.10 10.64 6.20
CA GLY A 180 -15.97 9.99 7.50
C GLY A 180 -17.04 8.95 7.82
N SER A 181 -17.35 8.06 6.88
CA SER A 181 -18.18 6.89 7.17
C SER A 181 -17.31 5.76 7.73
N ALA A 182 -17.66 5.27 8.91
CA ALA A 182 -16.93 4.21 9.61
C ALA A 182 -17.32 2.78 9.12
N SER A 183 -18.04 2.64 8.01
CA SER A 183 -18.54 1.33 7.58
C SER A 183 -17.63 0.68 6.54
N ALA A 184 -17.23 -0.54 6.82
CA ALA A 184 -16.51 -1.41 5.86
C ALA A 184 -17.41 -1.96 4.73
N HIS A 185 -18.64 -1.44 4.59
CA HIS A 185 -19.63 -1.85 3.61
C HIS A 185 -20.06 -0.62 2.80
N GLY A 186 -19.95 -0.73 1.47
CA GLY A 186 -20.20 0.35 0.53
C GLY A 186 -21.51 1.09 0.78
N SER A 187 -21.45 2.41 0.69
CA SER A 187 -22.60 3.30 0.77
C SER A 187 -23.45 3.18 -0.50
N ALA A 188 -24.77 3.17 -0.33
CA ALA A 188 -25.76 3.15 -1.43
C ALA A 188 -25.78 4.46 -2.28
N SER A 189 -24.94 5.46 -1.94
CA SER A 189 -24.95 6.79 -2.57
C SER A 189 -23.90 6.99 -3.67
N GLY A 190 -23.16 5.94 -4.08
CA GLY A 190 -22.10 6.07 -5.11
C GLY A 190 -20.87 6.87 -4.67
N GLN A 191 -20.84 7.35 -3.45
CA GLN A 191 -19.72 8.08 -2.84
C GLN A 191 -18.75 7.07 -2.19
N ARG A 192 -17.46 7.19 -2.44
CA ARG A 192 -16.45 6.30 -1.87
C ARG A 192 -16.28 6.60 -0.38
N ASP A 193 -16.44 5.56 0.44
CA ASP A 193 -16.07 5.61 1.85
C ASP A 193 -14.56 5.41 1.97
N VAL A 194 -13.82 6.49 2.22
CA VAL A 194 -12.38 6.41 2.51
C VAL A 194 -12.20 6.18 4.01
N ALA A 195 -11.51 5.11 4.38
CA ALA A 195 -11.18 4.86 5.77
C ALA A 195 -10.11 5.84 6.27
N LEU A 196 -10.38 6.54 7.36
CA LEU A 196 -9.48 7.54 7.95
C LEU A 196 -8.76 6.95 9.17
N LEU A 197 -7.42 6.88 9.10
CA LEU A 197 -6.60 6.30 10.16
C LEU A 197 -5.47 7.22 10.59
N LEU A 198 -5.26 7.28 11.91
CA LEU A 198 -4.06 7.86 12.50
C LEU A 198 -3.19 6.75 13.05
N GLN A 199 -1.91 6.79 12.71
CA GLN A 199 -0.92 5.83 13.19
C GLN A 199 0.15 6.56 13.99
N PRO A 200 0.35 6.24 15.27
CA PRO A 200 1.47 6.77 16.03
C PRO A 200 2.79 6.49 15.31
N GLY A 201 3.67 7.48 15.22
CA GLY A 201 5.03 7.24 14.74
C GLY A 201 5.75 6.23 15.60
N HIS A 202 6.66 5.45 14.99
CA HIS A 202 7.42 4.44 15.73
C HIS A 202 8.16 5.06 16.92
N ALA A 203 7.98 4.47 18.11
CA ALA A 203 8.54 4.93 19.38
C ALA A 203 8.15 6.39 19.79
N SER A 204 7.15 6.98 19.17
CA SER A 204 6.67 8.33 19.50
C SER A 204 5.57 8.29 20.57
N GLN A 205 5.93 8.47 21.82
CA GLN A 205 4.94 8.60 22.93
C GLN A 205 4.00 9.80 22.73
N GLN A 206 4.53 10.92 22.22
CA GLN A 206 3.72 12.09 21.89
C GLN A 206 2.72 11.78 20.79
N GLY A 207 3.17 11.17 19.68
CA GLY A 207 2.28 10.78 18.59
C GLY A 207 1.20 9.79 19.03
N GLN A 208 1.54 8.88 19.94
CA GLN A 208 0.56 7.95 20.50
C GLN A 208 -0.54 8.68 21.30
N ARG A 209 -0.18 9.59 22.20
CA ARG A 209 -1.17 10.38 22.95
C ARG A 209 -2.05 11.19 22.02
N LEU A 210 -1.43 11.94 21.09
CA LEU A 210 -2.15 12.78 20.13
C LEU A 210 -3.14 11.98 19.28
N ALA A 211 -2.72 10.82 18.73
CA ALA A 211 -3.59 10.00 17.91
C ALA A 211 -4.76 9.43 18.71
N ILE A 212 -4.54 8.97 19.95
CA ILE A 212 -5.59 8.43 20.84
C ILE A 212 -6.62 9.52 21.17
N GLU A 213 -6.17 10.67 21.69
CA GLU A 213 -7.03 11.79 22.07
C GLU A 213 -7.86 12.30 20.90
N PHE A 214 -7.24 12.37 19.71
CA PHE A 214 -7.93 12.80 18.51
C PHE A 214 -9.02 11.80 18.09
N VAL A 215 -8.71 10.51 18.03
CA VAL A 215 -9.68 9.47 17.64
C VAL A 215 -10.86 9.40 18.62
N GLN A 216 -10.62 9.58 19.93
CA GLN A 216 -11.68 9.61 20.94
C GLN A 216 -12.72 10.71 20.71
N THR A 217 -12.31 11.83 20.11
CA THR A 217 -13.18 12.99 19.86
C THR A 217 -13.63 13.13 18.42
N HIS A 218 -13.09 12.30 17.50
CA HIS A 218 -13.39 12.31 16.07
C HIS A 218 -13.78 10.91 15.58
N PRO A 219 -15.06 10.49 15.74
CA PRO A 219 -15.51 9.11 15.51
C PRO A 219 -15.36 8.60 14.06
N ALA A 220 -15.13 9.50 13.10
CA ALA A 220 -14.80 9.14 11.73
C ALA A 220 -13.38 8.54 11.58
N TRP A 221 -12.50 8.82 12.53
CA TRP A 221 -11.12 8.36 12.53
C TRP A 221 -10.93 7.11 13.38
N ARG A 222 -9.97 6.28 12.98
CA ARG A 222 -9.59 5.05 13.68
C ARG A 222 -8.11 5.08 14.00
N LEU A 223 -7.73 4.42 15.09
CA LEU A 223 -6.33 4.21 15.43
C LEU A 223 -5.79 3.01 14.64
N SER A 224 -4.69 3.21 13.93
CA SER A 224 -3.88 2.14 13.34
C SER A 224 -2.66 1.89 14.22
N LEU A 225 -2.36 0.64 14.49
CA LEU A 225 -1.15 0.22 15.20
C LEU A 225 -0.24 -0.55 14.24
N GLN A 226 1.04 -0.67 14.59
CA GLN A 226 1.99 -1.54 13.92
C GLN A 226 2.04 -2.88 14.67
N THR A 227 0.97 -3.69 14.56
CA THR A 227 0.79 -4.92 15.34
C THR A 227 1.89 -5.96 15.04
N HIS A 228 2.43 -5.99 13.83
CA HIS A 228 3.57 -6.83 13.47
C HIS A 228 4.78 -6.57 14.37
N LYS A 229 5.05 -5.32 14.76
CA LYS A 229 6.15 -4.97 15.67
C LYS A 229 5.89 -5.46 17.11
N LEU A 230 4.62 -5.41 17.55
CA LEU A 230 4.24 -5.92 18.87
C LEU A 230 4.35 -7.45 18.96
N LEU A 231 4.08 -8.14 17.86
CA LEU A 231 4.11 -9.59 17.77
C LEU A 231 5.48 -10.15 17.34
N GLY A 232 6.45 -9.30 17.03
CA GLY A 232 7.76 -9.72 16.52
C GLY A 232 7.68 -10.39 15.14
N LEU A 233 6.65 -10.05 14.34
CA LEU A 233 6.48 -10.51 12.96
C LEU A 233 7.23 -9.60 11.97
N ARG A 234 7.49 -10.17 10.80
CA ARG A 234 7.98 -9.39 9.66
C ARG A 234 6.90 -8.51 9.09
#